data_547ce2b1d08244e3683d25d12453e153
#
_entry.id   547ce2b1d08244e3683d25d12453e153
#
_cell.length_a   1.000
_cell.length_b   1.000
_cell.length_c   1.000
_cell.angle_alpha   90.00
_cell.angle_beta   90.00
_cell.angle_gamma   90.00
#
_symmetry.space_group_name_H-M   'P 1'
#
loop_
_entity.id
_entity.type
_entity.pdbx_description
1 polymer ?
#
loop_
_entity_poly.entity_id
_entity_poly.type
_entity_poly.pdbx_seq_one_letter_code
_entity_poly.pdbx_strand_id
1 'polypeptide(L)'
;MTISRRALLAAAPAAALTGAPASSRPTQDPAARPAKPAATPKTRFAANVEMWWGGLPFLDRIQKAHELGFPAIEFWPWRGKDLAAIAKKTKELGMTVAQFTGWGFSPGLNEAKNHVAFVAEIEASCKAAKQLDCTRMTVVGGNDVQGMTQAQMHEQIIAGLKLAAPIAEREGVMLILEPMNIRVDHKGHCLYGSEAAVRICRAVGSPMVKINWDLYHCHISEGDLCGHLHDGFDQLGYVQLADHPGRTEPGTGEIHYPRVLQELHALGYRGFVGVECNPSKPEADAALGLWHADQW
;
A
#
# COMPACT_ATOMS: atom_id res chain seq x y z
N MET A 1 4.48 -15.36 67.84
CA MET A 1 3.58 -16.48 67.53
C MET A 1 3.87 -16.92 66.10
N THR A 2 4.58 -18.03 65.97
CA THR A 2 5.07 -18.56 64.68
C THR A 2 4.14 -19.69 64.26
N ILE A 3 3.48 -19.55 63.13
CA ILE A 3 2.62 -20.59 62.54
C ILE A 3 3.38 -21.29 61.42
N SER A 4 3.72 -22.56 61.72
CA SER A 4 4.35 -23.48 60.77
C SER A 4 3.32 -24.04 59.79
N ARG A 5 3.59 -23.95 58.49
CA ARG A 5 2.83 -24.64 57.43
C ARG A 5 3.52 -25.98 57.13
N ARG A 6 2.94 -27.08 57.57
CA ARG A 6 3.25 -28.43 57.09
C ARG A 6 2.33 -28.73 55.89
N ALA A 7 2.94 -29.02 54.74
CA ALA A 7 2.26 -29.46 53.51
C ALA A 7 1.80 -30.91 53.67
N LEU A 8 0.54 -31.18 53.36
CA LEU A 8 0.03 -32.52 53.06
C LEU A 8 0.23 -32.81 51.57
N LEU A 9 1.08 -33.76 51.27
CA LEU A 9 1.15 -34.38 49.96
C LEU A 9 0.12 -35.52 49.92
N ALA A 10 -0.96 -35.32 49.14
CA ALA A 10 -1.89 -36.41 48.78
C ALA A 10 -1.43 -37.01 47.46
N ALA A 11 -1.11 -38.27 47.44
CA ALA A 11 -0.79 -39.03 46.24
C ALA A 11 -2.08 -39.35 45.47
N ALA A 12 -2.17 -38.91 44.23
CA ALA A 12 -3.22 -39.29 43.28
C ALA A 12 -2.77 -40.55 42.48
N PRO A 13 -3.68 -41.49 42.19
CA PRO A 13 -3.33 -42.68 41.41
C PRO A 13 -3.08 -42.35 39.97
N ALA A 14 -2.06 -42.94 39.37
CA ALA A 14 -1.75 -42.84 37.94
C ALA A 14 -2.82 -43.54 37.12
N ALA A 15 -3.62 -42.76 36.36
CA ALA A 15 -4.48 -43.29 35.33
C ALA A 15 -3.66 -43.54 34.06
N ALA A 16 -3.65 -44.80 33.59
CA ALA A 16 -3.04 -45.17 32.35
C ALA A 16 -3.81 -44.53 31.20
N LEU A 17 -3.20 -43.55 30.49
CA LEU A 17 -3.69 -43.01 29.26
C LEU A 17 -3.45 -44.03 28.14
N THR A 18 -4.51 -44.78 27.75
CA THR A 18 -4.53 -45.54 26.51
C THR A 18 -4.47 -44.55 25.36
N GLY A 19 -3.37 -44.55 24.61
CA GLY A 19 -3.19 -43.69 23.44
C GLY A 19 -4.23 -43.93 22.39
N ALA A 20 -5.06 -42.93 22.13
CA ALA A 20 -5.83 -42.88 20.89
C ALA A 20 -4.87 -42.81 19.70
N PRO A 21 -5.16 -43.49 18.57
CA PRO A 21 -4.30 -43.40 17.40
C PRO A 21 -4.27 -41.95 16.93
N ALA A 22 -3.05 -41.42 16.71
CA ALA A 22 -2.83 -40.10 16.16
C ALA A 22 -3.57 -40.04 14.81
N SER A 23 -4.63 -39.24 14.75
CA SER A 23 -5.28 -38.86 13.51
C SER A 23 -4.22 -38.22 12.62
N SER A 24 -3.78 -38.92 11.59
CA SER A 24 -2.94 -38.36 10.54
C SER A 24 -3.73 -37.19 9.92
N ARG A 25 -3.32 -35.94 10.25
CA ARG A 25 -3.76 -34.79 9.45
C ARG A 25 -3.43 -35.14 7.98
N PRO A 26 -4.41 -34.99 7.06
CA PRO A 26 -4.08 -35.14 5.66
C PRO A 26 -2.92 -34.19 5.37
N THR A 27 -1.80 -34.70 4.92
CA THR A 27 -0.74 -33.92 4.31
C THR A 27 -1.42 -33.24 3.12
N GLN A 28 -1.71 -31.92 3.24
CA GLN A 28 -2.07 -31.14 2.07
C GLN A 28 -0.90 -31.33 1.11
N ASP A 29 -1.19 -31.99 -0.01
CA ASP A 29 -0.30 -31.97 -1.16
C ASP A 29 0.12 -30.52 -1.36
N PRO A 30 1.43 -30.18 -1.43
CA PRO A 30 1.83 -28.80 -1.66
C PRO A 30 1.18 -28.39 -2.97
N ALA A 31 0.12 -27.56 -2.87
CA ALA A 31 -0.67 -27.12 -4.01
C ALA A 31 0.32 -26.70 -5.11
N ALA A 32 0.19 -27.26 -6.28
CA ALA A 32 1.14 -27.07 -7.37
C ALA A 32 1.38 -25.55 -7.53
N ARG A 33 2.63 -25.14 -7.46
CA ARG A 33 3.05 -23.72 -7.55
C ARG A 33 2.37 -23.09 -8.76
N PRO A 34 1.57 -21.99 -8.61
CA PRO A 34 0.92 -21.38 -9.76
C PRO A 34 1.95 -20.84 -10.74
N ALA A 35 1.73 -21.06 -12.03
CA ALA A 35 2.62 -20.57 -13.09
C ALA A 35 2.71 -19.04 -13.13
N LYS A 36 1.65 -18.35 -12.70
CA LYS A 36 1.53 -16.90 -12.60
C LYS A 36 1.09 -16.50 -11.18
N PRO A 37 2.00 -16.47 -10.20
CA PRO A 37 1.64 -16.32 -8.79
C PRO A 37 1.03 -14.95 -8.43
N ALA A 38 1.21 -13.92 -9.24
CA ALA A 38 0.57 -12.63 -9.04
C ALA A 38 -0.82 -12.52 -9.71
N ALA A 39 -1.24 -13.53 -10.49
CA ALA A 39 -2.61 -13.64 -11.01
C ALA A 39 -3.52 -14.30 -9.97
N THR A 40 -3.88 -13.57 -8.95
CA THR A 40 -4.63 -14.05 -7.79
C THR A 40 -6.15 -13.95 -8.00
N PRO A 41 -6.98 -14.80 -7.33
CA PRO A 41 -8.40 -14.90 -7.65
C PRO A 41 -9.27 -13.74 -7.14
N LYS A 42 -8.86 -13.05 -6.09
CA LYS A 42 -9.72 -12.07 -5.39
C LYS A 42 -9.15 -10.65 -5.43
N THR A 43 -7.83 -10.50 -5.31
CA THR A 43 -7.13 -9.21 -5.25
C THR A 43 -6.41 -8.95 -6.57
N ARG A 44 -6.54 -7.74 -7.11
CA ARG A 44 -5.83 -7.31 -8.31
C ARG A 44 -4.55 -6.59 -7.90
N PHE A 45 -3.41 -7.25 -7.96
CA PHE A 45 -2.14 -6.65 -7.58
C PHE A 45 -1.52 -5.83 -8.72
N ALA A 46 -0.88 -4.70 -8.37
CA ALA A 46 -0.06 -3.90 -9.27
C ALA A 46 1.40 -3.95 -8.81
N ALA A 47 2.33 -4.33 -9.68
CA ALA A 47 3.74 -4.34 -9.33
C ALA A 47 4.30 -2.91 -9.26
N ASN A 48 4.96 -2.53 -8.16
CA ASN A 48 5.76 -1.31 -8.13
C ASN A 48 7.09 -1.58 -8.85
N VAL A 49 7.18 -1.14 -10.11
CA VAL A 49 8.34 -1.44 -10.96
C VAL A 49 9.58 -0.57 -10.65
N GLU A 50 9.52 0.30 -9.66
CA GLU A 50 10.71 0.97 -9.11
C GLU A 50 11.42 0.11 -8.07
N MET A 51 10.67 -0.72 -7.33
CA MET A 51 11.20 -1.60 -6.29
C MET A 51 11.47 -3.01 -6.82
N TRP A 52 10.62 -3.51 -7.72
CA TRP A 52 10.80 -4.79 -8.37
C TRP A 52 11.67 -4.63 -9.63
N TRP A 53 12.68 -5.50 -9.79
CA TRP A 53 13.58 -5.52 -10.93
C TRP A 53 14.36 -4.21 -11.17
N GLY A 54 14.68 -3.45 -10.13
CA GLY A 54 15.32 -2.13 -10.22
C GLY A 54 16.61 -2.07 -11.06
N GLY A 55 17.31 -3.20 -11.24
CA GLY A 55 18.51 -3.33 -12.08
C GLY A 55 18.24 -3.48 -13.59
N LEU A 56 16.97 -3.67 -14.02
CA LEU A 56 16.62 -3.83 -15.43
C LEU A 56 16.20 -2.50 -16.07
N PRO A 57 16.28 -2.37 -17.41
CA PRO A 57 15.63 -1.30 -18.15
C PRO A 57 14.12 -1.24 -17.84
N PHE A 58 13.55 -0.04 -17.81
CA PHE A 58 12.19 0.18 -17.32
C PHE A 58 11.13 -0.67 -18.05
N LEU A 59 11.20 -0.77 -19.37
CA LEU A 59 10.24 -1.56 -20.15
C LEU A 59 10.38 -3.08 -19.92
N ASP A 60 11.57 -3.55 -19.56
CA ASP A 60 11.80 -4.94 -19.23
C ASP A 60 11.19 -5.30 -17.87
N ARG A 61 11.14 -4.34 -16.92
CA ARG A 61 10.43 -4.51 -15.63
C ARG A 61 8.94 -4.74 -15.86
N ILE A 62 8.34 -4.02 -16.80
CA ILE A 62 6.92 -4.20 -17.18
C ILE A 62 6.71 -5.61 -17.75
N GLN A 63 7.62 -6.05 -18.61
CA GLN A 63 7.59 -7.41 -19.16
C GLN A 63 7.66 -8.47 -18.06
N LYS A 64 8.57 -8.31 -17.08
CA LYS A 64 8.72 -9.21 -15.94
C LYS A 64 7.46 -9.25 -15.06
N ALA A 65 6.84 -8.11 -14.80
CA ALA A 65 5.58 -8.05 -14.08
C ALA A 65 4.48 -8.87 -14.80
N HIS A 66 4.35 -8.72 -16.12
CA HIS A 66 3.41 -9.49 -16.92
C HIS A 66 3.69 -11.00 -16.86
N GLU A 67 4.95 -11.41 -16.94
CA GLU A 67 5.36 -12.82 -16.88
C GLU A 67 4.94 -13.49 -15.56
N LEU A 68 4.98 -12.76 -14.43
CA LEU A 68 4.51 -13.24 -13.13
C LEU A 68 2.98 -13.16 -12.96
N GLY A 69 2.27 -12.54 -13.90
CA GLY A 69 0.81 -12.46 -13.89
C GLY A 69 0.23 -11.20 -13.24
N PHE A 70 1.03 -10.18 -12.99
CA PHE A 70 0.49 -8.89 -12.56
C PHE A 70 -0.41 -8.29 -13.65
N PRO A 71 -1.64 -7.90 -13.34
CA PRO A 71 -2.53 -7.23 -14.29
C PRO A 71 -2.23 -5.74 -14.45
N ALA A 72 -1.39 -5.19 -13.56
CA ALA A 72 -1.07 -3.77 -13.54
C ALA A 72 0.34 -3.51 -13.00
N ILE A 73 0.81 -2.30 -13.28
CA ILE A 73 2.03 -1.74 -12.68
C ILE A 73 1.73 -0.41 -12.01
N GLU A 74 2.61 0.01 -11.13
CA GLU A 74 2.71 1.36 -10.62
C GLU A 74 4.17 1.80 -10.59
N PHE A 75 4.45 3.10 -10.55
CA PHE A 75 5.80 3.64 -10.53
C PHE A 75 5.87 5.06 -9.94
N TRP A 76 7.08 5.48 -9.57
CA TRP A 76 7.36 6.83 -9.11
C TRP A 76 7.91 7.69 -10.26
N PRO A 77 8.29 8.96 -10.10
CA PRO A 77 7.65 10.03 -10.85
C PRO A 77 7.62 9.74 -12.34
N TRP A 78 6.66 10.30 -13.03
CA TRP A 78 6.53 10.15 -14.49
C TRP A 78 7.57 10.95 -15.27
N ARG A 79 8.11 12.02 -14.67
CA ARG A 79 9.11 12.87 -15.34
C ARG A 79 10.39 12.09 -15.61
N GLY A 80 10.95 12.30 -16.81
CA GLY A 80 12.15 11.59 -17.26
C GLY A 80 11.88 10.18 -17.80
N LYS A 81 10.61 9.73 -17.85
CA LYS A 81 10.24 8.45 -18.45
C LYS A 81 9.66 8.63 -19.85
N ASP A 82 9.86 7.65 -20.72
CA ASP A 82 9.21 7.58 -22.03
C ASP A 82 7.77 7.06 -21.89
N LEU A 83 6.84 7.99 -21.67
CA LEU A 83 5.43 7.66 -21.44
C LEU A 83 4.79 6.99 -22.65
N ALA A 84 5.22 7.34 -23.86
CA ALA A 84 4.70 6.72 -25.09
C ALA A 84 5.09 5.25 -25.18
N ALA A 85 6.36 4.95 -24.86
CA ALA A 85 6.85 3.56 -24.83
C ALA A 85 6.19 2.75 -23.70
N ILE A 86 5.95 3.36 -22.52
CA ILE A 86 5.26 2.71 -21.39
C ILE A 86 3.79 2.41 -21.81
N ALA A 87 3.07 3.39 -22.33
CA ALA A 87 1.68 3.22 -22.77
C ALA A 87 1.53 2.15 -23.85
N LYS A 88 2.46 2.16 -24.83
CA LYS A 88 2.51 1.11 -25.86
C LYS A 88 2.74 -0.27 -25.24
N LYS A 89 3.74 -0.41 -24.38
CA LYS A 89 4.12 -1.68 -23.76
C LYS A 89 3.01 -2.25 -22.87
N THR A 90 2.39 -1.42 -22.04
CA THR A 90 1.29 -1.87 -21.17
C THR A 90 0.08 -2.28 -21.99
N LYS A 91 -0.27 -1.54 -23.05
CA LYS A 91 -1.36 -1.89 -23.97
C LYS A 91 -1.10 -3.22 -24.70
N GLU A 92 0.12 -3.44 -25.22
CA GLU A 92 0.51 -4.70 -25.88
C GLU A 92 0.38 -5.92 -24.96
N LEU A 93 0.66 -5.73 -23.66
CA LEU A 93 0.58 -6.79 -22.66
C LEU A 93 -0.79 -6.90 -21.98
N GLY A 94 -1.77 -6.04 -22.33
CA GLY A 94 -3.07 -6.00 -21.65
C GLY A 94 -3.00 -5.59 -20.19
N MET A 95 -1.98 -4.80 -19.81
CA MET A 95 -1.76 -4.30 -18.45
C MET A 95 -2.26 -2.87 -18.26
N THR A 96 -2.55 -2.51 -17.01
CA THR A 96 -2.96 -1.15 -16.62
C THR A 96 -1.81 -0.44 -15.88
N VAL A 97 -1.66 0.88 -16.07
CA VAL A 97 -0.91 1.73 -15.14
C VAL A 97 -1.89 2.11 -14.01
N ALA A 98 -1.72 1.51 -12.83
CA ALA A 98 -2.65 1.67 -11.71
C ALA A 98 -2.57 3.06 -11.07
N GLN A 99 -1.35 3.56 -10.90
CA GLN A 99 -1.02 4.91 -10.44
C GLN A 99 0.44 5.26 -10.75
N PHE A 100 0.79 6.53 -10.63
CA PHE A 100 2.15 7.04 -10.61
C PHE A 100 2.25 8.26 -9.67
N THR A 101 3.47 8.67 -9.27
CA THR A 101 3.63 9.86 -8.42
C THR A 101 3.52 11.14 -9.26
N GLY A 102 2.48 11.94 -8.98
CA GLY A 102 2.27 13.26 -9.59
C GLY A 102 2.95 14.40 -8.82
N TRP A 103 3.10 14.27 -7.49
CA TRP A 103 3.80 15.23 -6.64
C TRP A 103 4.55 14.53 -5.52
N GLY A 104 5.86 14.73 -5.46
CA GLY A 104 6.75 14.07 -4.50
C GLY A 104 6.99 14.88 -3.23
N PHE A 105 8.07 14.53 -2.52
CA PHE A 105 8.42 15.10 -1.22
C PHE A 105 8.86 16.56 -1.28
N SER A 106 9.47 17.01 -2.36
CA SER A 106 10.04 18.36 -2.50
C SER A 106 9.77 18.90 -3.91
N PRO A 107 9.28 20.15 -3.97
CA PRO A 107 8.94 21.05 -2.86
C PRO A 107 7.70 20.57 -2.09
N GLY A 108 7.63 20.79 -0.76
CA GLY A 108 6.53 20.29 0.06
C GLY A 108 5.19 20.98 -0.22
N LEU A 109 4.11 20.21 -0.33
CA LEU A 109 2.73 20.74 -0.46
C LEU A 109 2.28 21.47 0.82
N ASN A 110 2.89 21.14 1.94
CA ASN A 110 2.65 21.73 3.25
C ASN A 110 3.20 23.17 3.43
N GLU A 111 3.60 23.82 2.34
CA GLU A 111 4.02 25.22 2.32
C GLU A 111 3.27 26.01 1.25
N ALA A 112 2.55 27.07 1.64
CA ALA A 112 1.74 27.90 0.74
C ALA A 112 2.50 28.43 -0.49
N LYS A 113 3.80 28.75 -0.32
CA LYS A 113 4.65 29.24 -1.43
C LYS A 113 4.77 28.27 -2.59
N ASN A 114 4.51 26.97 -2.36
CA ASN A 114 4.64 25.92 -3.36
C ASN A 114 3.31 25.61 -4.08
N HIS A 115 2.17 26.15 -3.64
CA HIS A 115 0.86 25.79 -4.17
C HIS A 115 0.70 26.11 -5.65
N VAL A 116 1.28 27.23 -6.13
CA VAL A 116 1.24 27.59 -7.57
C VAL A 116 1.99 26.56 -8.40
N ALA A 117 3.16 26.14 -7.96
CA ALA A 117 3.94 25.10 -8.62
C ALA A 117 3.23 23.72 -8.56
N PHE A 118 2.62 23.40 -7.41
CA PHE A 118 1.83 22.19 -7.24
C PHE A 118 0.67 22.12 -8.24
N VAL A 119 -0.13 23.17 -8.36
CA VAL A 119 -1.26 23.23 -9.30
C VAL A 119 -0.79 23.05 -10.73
N ALA A 120 0.29 23.73 -11.14
CA ALA A 120 0.86 23.59 -12.47
C ALA A 120 1.38 22.17 -12.75
N GLU A 121 1.99 21.51 -11.73
CA GLU A 121 2.45 20.14 -11.88
C GLU A 121 1.30 19.13 -11.96
N ILE A 122 0.20 19.34 -11.22
CA ILE A 122 -1.00 18.51 -11.33
C ILE A 122 -1.62 18.62 -12.73
N GLU A 123 -1.69 19.82 -13.32
CA GLU A 123 -2.15 19.97 -14.72
C GLU A 123 -1.26 19.21 -15.71
N ALA A 124 0.06 19.28 -15.54
CA ALA A 124 1.00 18.53 -16.37
C ALA A 124 0.87 17.02 -16.16
N SER A 125 0.72 16.60 -14.92
CA SER A 125 0.56 15.18 -14.54
C SER A 125 -0.77 14.60 -15.06
N CYS A 126 -1.85 15.39 -15.13
CA CYS A 126 -3.10 14.95 -15.76
C CYS A 126 -2.93 14.65 -17.26
N LYS A 127 -2.10 15.41 -17.97
CA LYS A 127 -1.76 15.10 -19.37
C LYS A 127 -0.98 13.80 -19.49
N ALA A 128 -0.03 13.58 -18.59
CA ALA A 128 0.71 12.32 -18.50
C ALA A 128 -0.21 11.14 -18.17
N ALA A 129 -1.15 11.32 -17.24
CA ALA A 129 -2.15 10.33 -16.87
C ALA A 129 -3.01 9.91 -18.08
N LYS A 130 -3.47 10.86 -18.88
CA LYS A 130 -4.22 10.57 -20.12
C LYS A 130 -3.40 9.78 -21.13
N GLN A 131 -2.11 10.10 -21.28
CA GLN A 131 -1.24 9.38 -22.20
C GLN A 131 -1.02 7.92 -21.74
N LEU A 132 -1.04 7.67 -20.43
CA LEU A 132 -0.86 6.36 -19.80
C LEU A 132 -2.16 5.57 -19.62
N ASP A 133 -3.33 6.15 -19.94
CA ASP A 133 -4.65 5.64 -19.57
C ASP A 133 -4.75 5.35 -18.05
N CYS A 134 -4.16 6.25 -17.26
CA CYS A 134 -4.10 6.16 -15.81
C CYS A 134 -5.06 7.16 -15.15
N THR A 135 -5.80 6.73 -14.14
CA THR A 135 -6.83 7.57 -13.49
C THR A 135 -6.46 7.99 -12.07
N ARG A 136 -5.22 7.73 -11.62
CA ARG A 136 -4.76 8.04 -10.26
C ARG A 136 -3.33 8.54 -10.26
N MET A 137 -3.03 9.48 -9.37
CA MET A 137 -1.65 9.88 -9.11
C MET A 137 -1.44 10.14 -7.61
N THR A 138 -0.33 9.64 -7.08
CA THR A 138 0.08 9.90 -5.69
C THR A 138 0.54 11.33 -5.51
N VAL A 139 0.10 11.93 -4.40
CA VAL A 139 0.51 13.24 -3.90
C VAL A 139 1.11 13.06 -2.51
N VAL A 140 2.31 13.57 -2.31
CA VAL A 140 3.03 13.54 -1.02
C VAL A 140 2.92 14.90 -0.33
N GLY A 141 2.67 14.89 0.99
CA GLY A 141 2.47 16.10 1.78
C GLY A 141 3.71 16.99 1.90
N GLY A 142 4.88 16.39 2.01
CA GLY A 142 6.16 17.07 2.24
C GLY A 142 6.76 16.76 3.61
N ASN A 143 7.95 17.30 3.86
CA ASN A 143 8.64 17.13 5.14
C ASN A 143 8.29 18.24 6.12
N ASP A 144 8.63 18.05 7.40
CA ASP A 144 8.44 19.03 8.46
C ASP A 144 9.10 20.38 8.11
N VAL A 145 8.37 21.45 8.37
CA VAL A 145 8.84 22.82 8.15
C VAL A 145 9.17 23.46 9.51
N GLN A 146 10.40 23.94 9.64
CA GLN A 146 10.83 24.59 10.88
C GLN A 146 9.90 25.77 11.23
N GLY A 147 9.42 25.79 12.47
CA GLY A 147 8.53 26.84 12.98
C GLY A 147 7.04 26.64 12.68
N MET A 148 6.67 25.58 11.97
CA MET A 148 5.27 25.19 11.78
C MET A 148 4.89 23.99 12.66
N THR A 149 3.70 24.02 13.21
CA THR A 149 3.10 22.84 13.85
C THR A 149 2.57 21.88 12.78
N GLN A 150 2.39 20.61 13.13
CA GLN A 150 1.79 19.62 12.25
C GLN A 150 0.40 20.07 11.77
N ALA A 151 -0.42 20.63 12.66
CA ALA A 151 -1.74 21.14 12.30
C ALA A 151 -1.65 22.26 11.24
N GLN A 152 -0.71 23.19 11.38
CA GLN A 152 -0.50 24.24 10.37
C GLN A 152 -0.07 23.67 9.02
N MET A 153 0.82 22.67 9.02
CA MET A 153 1.23 21.98 7.80
C MET A 153 0.05 21.25 7.13
N HIS A 154 -0.81 20.58 7.91
CA HIS A 154 -2.02 19.92 7.39
C HIS A 154 -3.01 20.92 6.78
N GLU A 155 -3.18 22.11 7.37
CA GLU A 155 -4.01 23.18 6.76
C GLU A 155 -3.45 23.64 5.41
N GLN A 156 -2.12 23.72 5.27
CA GLN A 156 -1.53 24.03 3.96
C GLN A 156 -1.75 22.92 2.94
N ILE A 157 -1.65 21.65 3.34
CA ILE A 157 -1.98 20.51 2.46
C ILE A 157 -3.43 20.61 1.99
N ILE A 158 -4.38 20.87 2.90
CA ILE A 158 -5.80 21.06 2.57
C ILE A 158 -5.98 22.20 1.57
N ALA A 159 -5.33 23.35 1.82
CA ALA A 159 -5.42 24.53 0.94
C ALA A 159 -4.89 24.21 -0.46
N GLY A 160 -3.71 23.59 -0.58
CA GLY A 160 -3.14 23.19 -1.86
C GLY A 160 -4.00 22.19 -2.61
N LEU A 161 -4.51 21.15 -1.93
CA LEU A 161 -5.41 20.16 -2.54
C LEU A 161 -6.73 20.77 -3.01
N LYS A 162 -7.31 21.74 -2.28
CA LYS A 162 -8.50 22.48 -2.72
C LYS A 162 -8.28 23.27 -4.01
N LEU A 163 -7.08 23.79 -4.24
CA LEU A 163 -6.74 24.47 -5.50
C LEU A 163 -6.62 23.49 -6.66
N ALA A 164 -6.14 22.28 -6.43
CA ALA A 164 -5.96 21.26 -7.47
C ALA A 164 -7.23 20.41 -7.73
N ALA A 165 -8.14 20.30 -6.76
CA ALA A 165 -9.33 19.46 -6.85
C ALA A 165 -10.20 19.73 -8.09
N PRO A 166 -10.49 20.98 -8.49
CA PRO A 166 -11.25 21.25 -9.72
C PRO A 166 -10.56 20.75 -11.00
N ILE A 167 -9.22 20.70 -11.01
CA ILE A 167 -8.44 20.15 -12.12
C ILE A 167 -8.62 18.63 -12.16
N ALA A 168 -8.43 17.97 -11.01
CA ALA A 168 -8.62 16.52 -10.85
C ALA A 168 -10.02 16.07 -11.30
N GLU A 169 -11.05 16.80 -10.89
CA GLU A 169 -12.45 16.56 -11.27
C GLU A 169 -12.68 16.74 -12.77
N ARG A 170 -12.21 17.83 -13.34
CA ARG A 170 -12.34 18.11 -14.79
C ARG A 170 -11.63 17.06 -15.64
N GLU A 171 -10.43 16.64 -15.20
CA GLU A 171 -9.60 15.71 -15.97
C GLU A 171 -9.94 14.22 -15.68
N GLY A 172 -10.75 13.93 -14.66
CA GLY A 172 -11.11 12.57 -14.25
C GLY A 172 -9.94 11.79 -13.67
N VAL A 173 -8.96 12.48 -13.05
CA VAL A 173 -7.76 11.87 -12.48
C VAL A 173 -7.72 12.12 -10.97
N MET A 174 -7.79 11.07 -10.18
CA MET A 174 -7.82 11.14 -8.73
C MET A 174 -6.44 11.46 -8.14
N LEU A 175 -6.38 12.44 -7.26
CA LEU A 175 -5.23 12.71 -6.42
C LEU A 175 -5.32 11.83 -5.17
N ILE A 176 -4.34 10.97 -4.96
CA ILE A 176 -4.29 10.08 -3.80
C ILE A 176 -3.19 10.54 -2.86
N LEU A 177 -3.60 11.19 -1.75
CA LEU A 177 -2.71 11.70 -0.70
C LEU A 177 -2.15 10.55 0.12
N GLU A 178 -0.83 10.48 0.25
CA GLU A 178 -0.17 9.40 0.97
C GLU A 178 0.35 9.83 2.34
N PRO A 179 -0.18 9.24 3.43
CA PRO A 179 0.44 9.31 4.74
C PRO A 179 1.62 8.32 4.82
N MET A 180 2.75 8.80 5.34
CA MET A 180 3.97 8.01 5.49
C MET A 180 4.13 7.45 6.91
N ASN A 181 5.19 6.68 7.17
CA ASN A 181 5.64 6.40 8.53
C ASN A 181 6.91 7.22 8.83
N ILE A 182 6.97 7.79 10.04
CA ILE A 182 8.12 8.59 10.50
C ILE A 182 9.08 7.79 11.40
N ARG A 183 8.76 6.54 11.71
CA ARG A 183 9.53 5.72 12.64
C ARG A 183 10.69 5.01 11.94
N VAL A 184 10.50 4.57 10.70
CA VAL A 184 11.47 3.77 9.95
C VAL A 184 11.94 4.50 8.69
N ASP A 185 11.03 4.81 7.74
CA ASP A 185 11.41 5.20 6.38
C ASP A 185 11.51 6.71 6.16
N HIS A 186 10.55 7.49 6.68
CA HIS A 186 10.38 8.91 6.33
C HIS A 186 10.42 9.83 7.56
N LYS A 187 11.51 9.75 8.33
CA LYS A 187 11.71 10.62 9.50
C LYS A 187 11.58 12.09 9.11
N GLY A 188 10.73 12.81 9.85
CA GLY A 188 10.44 14.22 9.57
C GLY A 188 9.44 14.44 8.44
N HIS A 189 8.64 13.45 8.03
CA HIS A 189 7.49 13.67 7.16
C HIS A 189 6.33 14.31 7.94
N CYS A 190 5.66 15.31 7.36
CA CYS A 190 4.64 16.09 8.06
C CYS A 190 3.29 15.36 8.21
N LEU A 191 3.02 14.33 7.42
CA LEU A 191 1.76 13.59 7.42
C LEU A 191 2.01 12.10 7.66
N TYR A 192 1.49 11.57 8.76
CA TYR A 192 1.57 10.16 9.14
C TYR A 192 0.29 9.71 9.85
N GLY A 193 -0.03 8.41 9.73
CA GLY A 193 -1.27 7.84 10.22
C GLY A 193 -2.47 8.14 9.31
N SER A 194 -3.38 7.17 9.24
CA SER A 194 -4.56 7.25 8.36
C SER A 194 -5.59 8.27 8.85
N GLU A 195 -5.78 8.43 10.16
CA GLU A 195 -6.74 9.38 10.74
C GLU A 195 -6.49 10.82 10.25
N ALA A 196 -5.23 11.26 10.24
CA ALA A 196 -4.88 12.59 9.75
C ALA A 196 -5.17 12.76 8.26
N ALA A 197 -4.85 11.75 7.43
CA ALA A 197 -5.12 11.77 6.00
C ALA A 197 -6.64 11.75 5.70
N VAL A 198 -7.43 10.95 6.43
CA VAL A 198 -8.90 10.93 6.36
C VAL A 198 -9.48 12.31 6.65
N ARG A 199 -9.03 12.95 7.74
CA ARG A 199 -9.46 14.30 8.10
C ARG A 199 -9.14 15.31 7.01
N ILE A 200 -7.94 15.26 6.43
CA ILE A 200 -7.52 16.16 5.34
C ILE A 200 -8.41 15.94 4.11
N CYS A 201 -8.58 14.72 3.64
CA CYS A 201 -9.40 14.42 2.46
C CYS A 201 -10.87 14.81 2.65
N ARG A 202 -11.45 14.56 3.83
CA ARG A 202 -12.80 15.02 4.19
C ARG A 202 -12.90 16.55 4.19
N ALA A 203 -11.89 17.26 4.69
CA ALA A 203 -11.86 18.73 4.70
C ALA A 203 -11.69 19.35 3.30
N VAL A 204 -11.03 18.65 2.37
CA VAL A 204 -10.99 19.04 0.95
C VAL A 204 -12.37 18.88 0.32
N GLY A 205 -13.07 17.79 0.59
CA GLY A 205 -14.46 17.57 0.19
C GLY A 205 -14.65 17.21 -1.29
N SER A 206 -13.58 16.83 -2.01
CA SER A 206 -13.66 16.43 -3.42
C SER A 206 -13.75 14.91 -3.58
N PRO A 207 -14.57 14.38 -4.50
CA PRO A 207 -14.59 12.95 -4.82
C PRO A 207 -13.29 12.49 -5.50
N MET A 208 -12.51 13.43 -6.06
CA MET A 208 -11.26 13.17 -6.75
C MET A 208 -10.01 13.44 -5.89
N VAL A 209 -10.19 13.64 -4.57
CA VAL A 209 -9.08 13.73 -3.61
C VAL A 209 -9.34 12.68 -2.54
N LYS A 210 -8.53 11.63 -2.52
CA LYS A 210 -8.67 10.46 -1.66
C LYS A 210 -7.31 10.09 -1.06
N ILE A 211 -7.25 8.97 -0.34
CA ILE A 211 -6.05 8.47 0.30
C ILE A 211 -5.40 7.40 -0.57
N ASN A 212 -4.08 7.48 -0.75
CA ASN A 212 -3.24 6.33 -1.04
C ASN A 212 -2.97 5.62 0.29
N TRP A 213 -3.69 4.54 0.55
CA TRP A 213 -3.61 3.81 1.82
C TRP A 213 -2.51 2.78 1.77
N ASP A 214 -1.26 3.19 2.06
CA ASP A 214 -0.18 2.24 2.22
C ASP A 214 -0.30 1.54 3.58
N LEU A 215 -0.67 0.26 3.54
CA LEU A 215 -0.86 -0.58 4.72
C LEU A 215 0.43 -0.76 5.53
N TYR A 216 1.59 -0.75 4.88
CA TYR A 216 2.88 -0.82 5.55
C TYR A 216 3.15 0.45 6.37
N HIS A 217 2.94 1.62 5.78
CA HIS A 217 3.13 2.89 6.49
C HIS A 217 2.14 3.05 7.64
N CYS A 218 0.87 2.69 7.44
CA CYS A 218 -0.15 2.74 8.49
C CYS A 218 0.14 1.74 9.60
N HIS A 219 0.58 0.51 9.28
CA HIS A 219 0.94 -0.49 10.29
C HIS A 219 2.03 0.04 11.25
N ILE A 220 3.10 0.61 10.72
CA ILE A 220 4.21 1.14 11.51
C ILE A 220 3.79 2.37 12.34
N SER A 221 2.90 3.18 11.80
CA SER A 221 2.45 4.42 12.45
C SER A 221 1.48 4.18 13.59
N GLU A 222 0.48 3.31 13.38
CA GLU A 222 -0.71 3.23 14.23
C GLU A 222 -1.22 1.80 14.50
N GLY A 223 -0.91 0.81 13.67
CA GLY A 223 -1.48 -0.55 13.80
C GLY A 223 -2.97 -0.61 13.42
N ASP A 224 -3.72 -1.55 13.99
CA ASP A 224 -5.18 -1.74 13.79
C ASP A 224 -5.70 -1.47 12.36
N LEU A 225 -5.02 -2.06 11.37
CA LEU A 225 -5.30 -1.79 9.94
C LEU A 225 -6.78 -1.98 9.57
N CYS A 226 -7.44 -3.01 10.09
CA CYS A 226 -8.84 -3.28 9.77
C CYS A 226 -9.78 -2.23 10.36
N GLY A 227 -9.55 -1.79 11.59
CA GLY A 227 -10.35 -0.75 12.25
C GLY A 227 -10.24 0.58 11.52
N HIS A 228 -9.02 1.02 11.23
CA HIS A 228 -8.78 2.26 10.49
C HIS A 228 -9.35 2.24 9.06
N LEU A 229 -9.23 1.11 8.35
CA LEU A 229 -9.87 0.94 7.03
C LEU A 229 -11.38 1.09 7.11
N HIS A 230 -12.02 0.49 8.13
CA HIS A 230 -13.46 0.63 8.34
C HIS A 230 -13.87 2.09 8.57
N ASP A 231 -13.14 2.83 9.42
CA ASP A 231 -13.46 4.20 9.80
C ASP A 231 -13.22 5.23 8.69
N GLY A 232 -12.28 4.96 7.80
CA GLY A 232 -11.86 5.87 6.74
C GLY A 232 -12.20 5.41 5.31
N PHE A 233 -12.95 4.33 5.13
CA PHE A 233 -13.18 3.71 3.82
C PHE A 233 -13.79 4.66 2.77
N ASP A 234 -14.61 5.61 3.20
CA ASP A 234 -15.19 6.66 2.35
C ASP A 234 -14.13 7.56 1.68
N GLN A 235 -12.92 7.57 2.22
CA GLN A 235 -11.78 8.32 1.68
C GLN A 235 -10.72 7.43 0.99
N LEU A 236 -10.93 6.13 0.89
CA LEU A 236 -10.01 5.22 0.23
C LEU A 236 -10.01 5.42 -1.30
N GLY A 237 -8.86 5.77 -1.88
CA GLY A 237 -8.67 5.92 -3.33
C GLY A 237 -7.82 4.83 -3.95
N TYR A 238 -6.81 4.37 -3.23
CA TYR A 238 -5.86 3.33 -3.65
C TYR A 238 -5.27 2.65 -2.43
N VAL A 239 -4.77 1.44 -2.60
CA VAL A 239 -4.11 0.66 -1.54
C VAL A 239 -2.72 0.26 -1.98
N GLN A 240 -1.73 0.38 -1.09
CA GLN A 240 -0.41 -0.20 -1.24
C GLN A 240 -0.10 -1.15 -0.09
N LEU A 241 0.85 -2.06 -0.30
CA LEU A 241 1.30 -3.01 0.71
C LEU A 241 2.78 -3.33 0.62
N ALA A 242 3.36 -3.58 1.78
CA ALA A 242 4.59 -4.32 2.02
C ALA A 242 4.50 -4.95 3.41
N ASP A 243 5.27 -6.00 3.69
CA ASP A 243 5.30 -6.59 5.03
C ASP A 243 6.33 -5.89 5.93
N HIS A 244 6.06 -5.84 7.22
CA HIS A 244 6.93 -5.27 8.23
C HIS A 244 7.32 -6.35 9.28
N PRO A 245 8.59 -6.36 9.72
CA PRO A 245 9.72 -5.49 9.34
C PRO A 245 10.31 -5.85 7.97
N GLY A 246 11.02 -4.90 7.35
CA GLY A 246 11.87 -5.12 6.17
C GLY A 246 11.33 -4.56 4.85
N ARG A 247 10.05 -4.14 4.78
CA ARG A 247 9.38 -3.62 3.57
C ARG A 247 9.49 -4.60 2.40
N THR A 248 9.21 -5.88 2.69
CA THR A 248 9.32 -7.01 1.76
C THR A 248 7.94 -7.58 1.41
N GLU A 249 7.89 -8.67 0.64
CA GLU A 249 6.64 -9.28 0.20
C GLU A 249 5.79 -9.83 1.36
N PRO A 250 4.45 -9.94 1.23
CA PRO A 250 3.55 -10.53 2.23
C PRO A 250 3.98 -11.92 2.70
N GLY A 251 3.90 -12.14 4.01
CA GLY A 251 4.26 -13.40 4.66
C GLY A 251 5.73 -13.49 5.08
N THR A 252 6.46 -12.38 5.01
CA THR A 252 7.85 -12.28 5.50
C THR A 252 7.95 -11.54 6.84
N GLY A 253 6.91 -10.84 7.25
CA GLY A 253 6.85 -10.06 8.47
C GLY A 253 5.67 -10.43 9.37
N GLU A 254 5.11 -9.43 10.06
CA GLU A 254 4.10 -9.62 11.10
C GLU A 254 2.67 -9.26 10.66
N ILE A 255 2.47 -8.71 9.43
CA ILE A 255 1.16 -8.29 8.97
C ILE A 255 0.37 -9.50 8.44
N HIS A 256 -0.79 -9.77 9.02
CA HIS A 256 -1.65 -10.87 8.56
C HIS A 256 -2.48 -10.46 7.33
N TYR A 257 -1.82 -10.37 6.17
CA TYR A 257 -2.43 -9.92 4.91
C TYR A 257 -3.70 -10.65 4.48
N PRO A 258 -3.86 -11.99 4.67
CA PRO A 258 -5.13 -12.64 4.34
C PRO A 258 -6.33 -11.98 5.02
N ARG A 259 -6.20 -11.60 6.31
CA ARG A 259 -7.30 -10.93 7.03
C ARG A 259 -7.52 -9.50 6.55
N VAL A 260 -6.45 -8.75 6.29
CA VAL A 260 -6.55 -7.34 5.84
C VAL A 260 -7.15 -7.26 4.43
N LEU A 261 -6.73 -8.12 3.50
CA LEU A 261 -7.30 -8.18 2.15
C LEU A 261 -8.77 -8.63 2.16
N GLN A 262 -9.12 -9.58 3.03
CA GLN A 262 -10.51 -9.98 3.25
C GLN A 262 -11.37 -8.80 3.73
N GLU A 263 -10.85 -7.97 4.66
CA GLU A 263 -11.56 -6.76 5.12
C GLU A 263 -11.77 -5.75 3.99
N LEU A 264 -10.73 -5.43 3.23
CA LEU A 264 -10.84 -4.55 2.06
C LEU A 264 -11.92 -5.03 1.09
N HIS A 265 -11.96 -6.34 0.83
CA HIS A 265 -12.97 -6.93 -0.03
C HIS A 265 -14.38 -6.85 0.57
N ALA A 266 -14.53 -7.09 1.88
CA ALA A 266 -15.81 -6.99 2.61
C ALA A 266 -16.35 -5.56 2.61
N LEU A 267 -15.48 -4.54 2.75
CA LEU A 267 -15.82 -3.13 2.65
C LEU A 267 -16.19 -2.69 1.22
N GLY A 268 -15.95 -3.52 0.22
CA GLY A 268 -16.32 -3.24 -1.17
C GLY A 268 -15.16 -2.75 -2.06
N TYR A 269 -13.91 -2.75 -1.59
CA TYR A 269 -12.78 -2.39 -2.44
C TYR A 269 -12.58 -3.39 -3.57
N ARG A 270 -12.45 -2.90 -4.81
CA ARG A 270 -12.25 -3.70 -6.03
C ARG A 270 -11.16 -3.10 -6.92
N GLY A 271 -10.44 -2.10 -6.41
CA GLY A 271 -9.31 -1.47 -7.08
C GLY A 271 -8.07 -2.36 -7.14
N PHE A 272 -6.98 -1.80 -7.63
CA PHE A 272 -5.68 -2.44 -7.56
C PHE A 272 -5.06 -2.25 -6.17
N VAL A 273 -4.24 -3.21 -5.75
CA VAL A 273 -3.37 -3.12 -4.57
C VAL A 273 -1.92 -3.09 -5.05
N GLY A 274 -1.26 -1.96 -4.87
CA GLY A 274 0.14 -1.76 -5.23
C GLY A 274 1.07 -2.58 -4.34
N VAL A 275 2.00 -3.30 -4.94
CA VAL A 275 3.00 -4.11 -4.22
C VAL A 275 4.27 -3.30 -4.11
N GLU A 276 4.28 -2.34 -3.16
CA GLU A 276 5.37 -1.40 -2.94
C GLU A 276 6.38 -1.95 -1.94
N CYS A 277 7.01 -3.05 -2.32
CA CYS A 277 7.97 -3.76 -1.50
C CYS A 277 9.22 -4.15 -2.29
N ASN A 278 10.33 -4.36 -1.57
CA ASN A 278 11.54 -4.96 -2.13
C ASN A 278 11.46 -6.48 -1.98
N PRO A 279 11.45 -7.26 -3.08
CA PRO A 279 11.49 -8.70 -2.98
C PRO A 279 12.69 -9.18 -2.15
N SER A 280 12.44 -9.97 -1.09
CA SER A 280 13.48 -10.56 -0.25
C SER A 280 14.01 -11.89 -0.82
N LYS A 281 13.33 -12.42 -1.83
CA LYS A 281 13.60 -13.68 -2.52
C LYS A 281 13.61 -13.42 -4.03
N PRO A 282 14.02 -14.41 -4.87
CA PRO A 282 13.76 -14.33 -6.30
C PRO A 282 12.31 -13.96 -6.57
N GLU A 283 12.06 -13.07 -7.49
CA GLU A 283 10.76 -12.38 -7.64
C GLU A 283 9.57 -13.35 -7.84
N ALA A 284 9.81 -14.47 -8.50
CA ALA A 284 8.77 -15.51 -8.64
C ALA A 284 8.41 -16.18 -7.31
N ASP A 285 9.37 -16.27 -6.35
CA ASP A 285 9.11 -16.78 -5.00
C ASP A 285 8.47 -15.71 -4.12
N ALA A 286 8.89 -14.45 -4.28
CA ALA A 286 8.27 -13.31 -3.61
C ALA A 286 6.79 -13.16 -4.02
N ALA A 287 6.48 -13.33 -5.31
CA ALA A 287 5.10 -13.29 -5.80
C ALA A 287 4.20 -14.41 -5.25
N LEU A 288 4.77 -15.54 -4.78
CA LEU A 288 3.99 -16.55 -4.04
C LEU A 288 3.45 -16.00 -2.71
N GLY A 289 4.10 -15.04 -2.09
CA GLY A 289 3.59 -14.33 -0.91
C GLY A 289 2.24 -13.67 -1.20
N LEU A 290 2.08 -13.08 -2.39
CA LEU A 290 0.81 -12.48 -2.84
C LEU A 290 -0.26 -13.56 -3.05
N TRP A 291 0.12 -14.67 -3.67
CA TRP A 291 -0.80 -15.80 -3.85
C TRP A 291 -1.33 -16.32 -2.53
N HIS A 292 -0.43 -16.51 -1.54
CA HIS A 292 -0.83 -16.98 -0.21
C HIS A 292 -1.65 -15.94 0.55
N ALA A 293 -1.33 -14.64 0.41
CA ALA A 293 -2.08 -13.56 1.04
C ALA A 293 -3.54 -13.48 0.53
N ASP A 294 -3.81 -13.95 -0.68
CA ASP A 294 -5.14 -13.92 -1.30
C ASP A 294 -5.97 -15.21 -1.09
N GLN A 295 -5.48 -16.15 -0.26
CA GLN A 295 -6.17 -17.40 0.11
C GLN A 295 -6.95 -17.23 1.43
N TRP A 296 -8.12 -16.59 1.40
CA TRP A 296 -9.01 -16.34 2.55
C TRP A 296 -10.48 -16.63 2.22
#